data_92a90d956e627c5b0b6649980cbd09c8
#
_entry.id   92a90d956e627c5b0b6649980cbd09c8
#
_cell.length_a   1.000
_cell.length_b   1.000
_cell.length_c   1.000
_cell.angle_alpha   90.00
_cell.angle_beta   90.00
_cell.angle_gamma   90.00
#
_symmetry.space_group_name_H-M   'P 1'
#
loop_
_entity.id
_entity.type
_entity.pdbx_description
1 polymer ?
#
loop_
_entity_poly.entity_id
_entity_poly.type
_entity_poly.pdbx_seq_one_letter_code
_entity_poly.pdbx_strand_id
1 'polypeptide(L)'
;MDIQYCEKPFPHVIIDNFLPKELYNRIKENMETYPGGLSGLPEAEEIRKHFGDELEKIRNNLLKQVPNASAKEMTPNDYIIWANRQFPYAEYKNHNDSPWKRLSTVLYIGRYNQGTLFHESNGEKAKIVGSVEWKENRAMSFVPSTSSHHSYANK
;
A
#
# COMPACT_ATOMS: atom_id res chain seq x y z
N MET A 1 2.30 -15.13 6.29
CA MET A 1 2.34 -13.66 6.38
C MET A 1 3.46 -13.28 7.34
N ASP A 2 4.47 -12.59 6.84
CA ASP A 2 5.66 -12.16 7.62
C ASP A 2 5.60 -10.65 7.77
N ILE A 3 5.42 -10.16 9.00
CA ILE A 3 5.15 -8.75 9.29
C ILE A 3 6.39 -8.11 9.90
N GLN A 4 6.87 -7.02 9.29
CA GLN A 4 7.99 -6.21 9.76
C GLN A 4 7.54 -4.77 9.97
N TYR A 5 7.67 -4.27 11.20
CA TYR A 5 7.43 -2.86 11.54
C TYR A 5 8.69 -2.04 11.34
N CYS A 6 8.58 -0.90 10.67
CA CYS A 6 9.64 0.04 10.38
C CYS A 6 9.25 1.43 10.91
N GLU A 7 10.17 2.09 11.61
CA GLU A 7 9.93 3.43 12.16
C GLU A 7 10.35 4.55 11.20
N LYS A 8 11.33 4.28 10.34
CA LYS A 8 11.92 5.28 9.45
C LYS A 8 11.68 4.94 7.98
N PRO A 9 11.54 5.97 7.10
CA PRO A 9 11.56 7.41 7.40
C PRO A 9 10.28 7.92 8.08
N PHE A 10 9.21 7.15 8.05
CA PHE A 10 7.97 7.31 8.80
C PHE A 10 7.45 5.91 9.19
N PRO A 11 6.58 5.79 10.20
CA PRO A 11 6.06 4.50 10.63
C PRO A 11 5.30 3.78 9.51
N HIS A 12 5.77 2.59 9.15
CA HIS A 12 5.15 1.73 8.15
C HIS A 12 5.38 0.26 8.46
N VAL A 13 4.67 -0.59 7.76
CA VAL A 13 4.76 -2.05 7.89
C VAL A 13 5.00 -2.66 6.52
N ILE A 14 5.95 -3.58 6.45
CA ILE A 14 6.19 -4.43 5.29
C ILE A 14 5.63 -5.82 5.61
N ILE A 15 4.85 -6.38 4.70
CA ILE A 15 4.18 -7.66 4.87
C ILE A 15 4.50 -8.54 3.68
N ASP A 16 5.33 -9.54 3.89
CA ASP A 16 5.60 -10.56 2.88
C ASP A 16 4.55 -11.69 2.94
N ASN A 17 4.29 -12.31 1.79
CA ASN A 17 3.26 -13.34 1.65
C ASN A 17 1.90 -12.83 2.15
N PHE A 18 1.52 -11.63 1.72
CA PHE A 18 0.33 -10.93 2.20
C PHE A 18 -0.96 -11.71 1.91
N LEU A 19 -1.16 -12.14 0.66
CA LEU A 19 -2.30 -12.94 0.27
C LEU A 19 -1.97 -14.45 0.30
N PRO A 20 -2.94 -15.34 0.57
CA PRO A 20 -2.81 -16.75 0.27
C PRO A 20 -2.40 -16.94 -1.20
N LYS A 21 -1.55 -17.92 -1.46
CA LYS A 21 -0.94 -18.12 -2.79
C LYS A 21 -1.98 -18.27 -3.90
N GLU A 22 -3.06 -18.99 -3.63
CA GLU A 22 -4.14 -19.22 -4.59
C GLU A 22 -4.87 -17.92 -4.93
N LEU A 23 -5.18 -17.10 -3.92
CA LEU A 23 -5.83 -15.81 -4.11
C LEU A 23 -4.90 -14.85 -4.88
N TYR A 24 -3.62 -14.80 -4.51
CA TYR A 24 -2.62 -13.98 -5.21
C TYR A 24 -2.51 -14.35 -6.69
N ASN A 25 -2.38 -15.64 -7.01
CA ASN A 25 -2.27 -16.11 -8.38
C ASN A 25 -3.51 -15.77 -9.21
N ARG A 26 -4.70 -15.97 -8.65
CA ARG A 26 -5.96 -15.62 -9.31
C ARG A 26 -6.05 -14.13 -9.64
N ILE A 27 -5.66 -13.27 -8.70
CA ILE A 27 -5.62 -11.82 -8.93
C ILE A 27 -4.59 -11.49 -10.00
N LYS A 28 -3.38 -12.07 -9.92
CA LYS A 28 -2.30 -11.86 -10.89
C LYS A 28 -2.70 -12.24 -12.31
N GLU A 29 -3.36 -13.36 -12.50
CA GLU A 29 -3.89 -13.82 -13.79
C GLU A 29 -4.96 -12.86 -14.32
N ASN A 30 -5.85 -12.41 -13.47
CA ASN A 30 -6.93 -11.49 -13.84
C ASN A 30 -6.43 -10.07 -14.14
N MET A 31 -5.30 -9.63 -13.55
CA MET A 31 -4.75 -8.29 -13.77
C MET A 31 -4.47 -7.97 -15.25
N GLU A 32 -4.18 -8.96 -16.07
CA GLU A 32 -3.95 -8.75 -17.50
C GLU A 32 -5.23 -8.39 -18.26
N THR A 33 -6.38 -8.80 -17.74
CA THR A 33 -7.70 -8.53 -18.33
C THR A 33 -8.35 -7.26 -17.80
N TYR A 34 -7.84 -6.68 -16.71
CA TYR A 34 -8.38 -5.45 -16.15
C TYR A 34 -8.17 -4.27 -17.10
N PRO A 35 -9.15 -3.37 -17.22
CA PRO A 35 -8.94 -2.11 -17.92
C PRO A 35 -7.81 -1.32 -17.23
N GLY A 36 -7.08 -0.53 -18.01
CA GLY A 36 -6.05 0.34 -17.45
C GLY A 36 -6.65 1.36 -16.48
N GLY A 37 -5.82 1.88 -15.55
CA GLY A 37 -6.22 2.82 -14.52
C GLY A 37 -6.80 2.14 -13.27
N LEU A 38 -7.49 2.93 -12.43
CA LEU A 38 -8.12 2.43 -11.21
C LEU A 38 -9.43 1.72 -11.54
N SER A 39 -9.54 0.47 -11.15
CA SER A 39 -10.76 -0.33 -11.29
C SER A 39 -11.06 -1.11 -10.02
N GLY A 40 -12.34 -1.43 -9.82
CA GLY A 40 -12.74 -2.33 -8.74
C GLY A 40 -12.10 -3.70 -8.90
N LEU A 41 -11.65 -4.29 -7.80
CA LEU A 41 -11.09 -5.64 -7.78
C LEU A 41 -12.21 -6.64 -7.48
N PRO A 42 -12.47 -7.63 -8.35
CA PRO A 42 -13.50 -8.66 -8.10
C PRO A 42 -13.30 -9.40 -6.78
N GLU A 43 -12.05 -9.63 -6.39
CA GLU A 43 -11.67 -10.32 -5.15
C GLU A 43 -11.70 -9.43 -3.89
N ALA A 44 -12.14 -8.18 -4.02
CA ALA A 44 -12.12 -7.21 -2.92
C ALA A 44 -12.84 -7.71 -1.65
N GLU A 45 -13.97 -8.38 -1.82
CA GLU A 45 -14.74 -8.91 -0.68
C GLU A 45 -14.00 -10.05 0.03
N GLU A 46 -13.38 -10.93 -0.73
CA GLU A 46 -12.55 -12.01 -0.17
C GLU A 46 -11.36 -11.46 0.61
N ILE A 47 -10.71 -10.41 0.08
CA ILE A 47 -9.61 -9.75 0.77
C ILE A 47 -10.10 -9.10 2.08
N ARG A 48 -11.22 -8.38 2.07
CA ARG A 48 -11.79 -7.77 3.28
C ARG A 48 -12.08 -8.81 4.36
N LYS A 49 -12.70 -9.91 3.96
CA LYS A 49 -13.05 -11.00 4.87
C LYS A 49 -11.84 -11.65 5.53
N HIS A 50 -10.75 -11.81 4.78
CA HIS A 50 -9.55 -12.50 5.28
C HIS A 50 -8.59 -11.59 6.04
N PHE A 51 -8.53 -10.29 5.72
CA PHE A 51 -7.47 -9.39 6.18
C PHE A 51 -7.97 -8.15 6.92
N GLY A 52 -9.28 -7.89 6.94
CA GLY A 52 -9.81 -6.69 7.59
C GLY A 52 -9.37 -6.55 9.04
N ASP A 53 -9.48 -7.61 9.82
CA ASP A 53 -9.09 -7.61 11.24
C ASP A 53 -7.58 -7.45 11.43
N GLU A 54 -6.77 -8.04 10.54
CA GLU A 54 -5.31 -7.92 10.63
C GLU A 54 -4.84 -6.51 10.24
N LEU A 55 -5.44 -5.94 9.20
CA LEU A 55 -5.16 -4.55 8.80
C LEU A 55 -5.57 -3.57 9.90
N GLU A 56 -6.65 -3.82 10.63
CA GLU A 56 -7.06 -3.01 11.76
C GLU A 56 -6.05 -3.10 12.93
N LYS A 57 -5.52 -4.28 13.24
CA LYS A 57 -4.43 -4.43 14.24
C LYS A 57 -3.16 -3.67 13.82
N ILE A 58 -2.77 -3.80 12.55
CA ILE A 58 -1.63 -3.09 11.98
C ILE A 58 -1.83 -1.59 12.12
N ARG A 59 -3.00 -1.08 11.72
CA ARG A 59 -3.34 0.33 11.86
C ARG A 59 -3.23 0.81 13.30
N ASN A 60 -3.83 0.09 14.24
CA ASN A 60 -3.82 0.45 15.65
C ASN A 60 -2.39 0.48 16.25
N ASN A 61 -1.50 -0.37 15.76
CA ASN A 61 -0.09 -0.34 16.14
C ASN A 61 0.65 0.88 15.54
N LEU A 62 0.37 1.20 14.28
CA LEU A 62 0.96 2.37 13.61
C LEU A 62 0.49 3.69 14.22
N LEU A 63 -0.79 3.79 14.61
CA LEU A 63 -1.35 4.99 15.26
C LEU A 63 -0.63 5.38 16.53
N LYS A 64 -0.07 4.44 17.28
CA LYS A 64 0.73 4.72 18.49
C LYS A 64 2.01 5.50 18.17
N GLN A 65 2.46 5.47 16.92
CA GLN A 65 3.70 6.06 16.45
C GLN A 65 3.49 7.31 15.58
N VAL A 66 2.25 7.58 15.16
CA VAL A 66 1.92 8.73 14.29
C VAL A 66 1.12 9.77 15.08
N PRO A 67 1.77 10.85 15.55
CA PRO A 67 1.08 11.93 16.24
C PRO A 67 -0.01 12.53 15.35
N ASN A 68 -1.15 12.84 15.94
CA ASN A 68 -2.29 13.50 15.28
C ASN A 68 -2.94 12.71 14.11
N ALA A 69 -2.68 11.41 14.01
CA ALA A 69 -3.42 10.56 13.08
C ALA A 69 -4.88 10.42 13.56
N SER A 70 -5.79 10.30 12.62
CA SER A 70 -7.21 10.11 12.95
C SER A 70 -7.44 8.78 13.66
N ALA A 71 -7.86 8.84 14.91
CA ALA A 71 -8.15 7.70 15.78
C ALA A 71 -9.53 7.05 15.54
N LYS A 72 -10.30 7.53 14.55
CA LYS A 72 -11.61 6.93 14.27
C LYS A 72 -11.48 5.46 13.94
N GLU A 73 -12.27 4.62 14.59
CA GLU A 73 -12.33 3.19 14.31
C GLU A 73 -12.66 2.91 12.83
N MET A 74 -12.14 1.81 12.33
CA MET A 74 -12.44 1.27 11.00
C MET A 74 -13.09 -0.09 11.17
N THR A 75 -13.99 -0.40 10.26
CA THR A 75 -14.54 -1.75 10.12
C THR A 75 -14.03 -2.36 8.82
N PRO A 76 -14.08 -3.69 8.65
CA PRO A 76 -13.71 -4.33 7.39
C PRO A 76 -14.43 -3.74 6.16
N ASN A 77 -15.63 -3.21 6.34
CA ASN A 77 -16.42 -2.58 5.27
C ASN A 77 -15.90 -1.19 4.85
N ASP A 78 -15.06 -0.56 5.67
CA ASP A 78 -14.47 0.75 5.35
C ASP A 78 -13.29 0.66 4.38
N TYR A 79 -12.81 -0.55 4.05
CA TYR A 79 -11.73 -0.73 3.10
C TYR A 79 -12.22 -0.62 1.65
N ILE A 80 -11.66 0.34 0.93
CA ILE A 80 -11.80 0.44 -0.52
C ILE A 80 -10.59 -0.25 -1.15
N ILE A 81 -10.85 -1.25 -1.97
CA ILE A 81 -9.80 -2.05 -2.62
C ILE A 81 -9.91 -1.84 -4.13
N TRP A 82 -8.83 -1.32 -4.71
CA TRP A 82 -8.71 -1.07 -6.13
C TRP A 82 -7.54 -1.84 -6.72
N ALA A 83 -7.69 -2.26 -7.96
CA ALA A 83 -6.57 -2.62 -8.80
C ALA A 83 -6.13 -1.39 -9.60
N ASN A 84 -4.84 -1.11 -9.60
CA ASN A 84 -4.25 -0.07 -10.44
C ASN A 84 -3.28 -0.71 -11.43
N ARG A 85 -3.74 -0.90 -12.67
CA ARG A 85 -2.89 -1.38 -13.74
C ARG A 85 -2.08 -0.23 -14.31
N GLN A 86 -0.78 -0.29 -14.09
CA GLN A 86 0.15 0.68 -14.61
C GLN A 86 0.71 0.25 -15.97
N PHE A 87 0.77 1.20 -16.89
CA PHE A 87 1.47 1.02 -18.15
C PHE A 87 3.00 1.06 -17.95
N PRO A 88 3.80 0.47 -18.86
CA PRO A 88 5.24 0.69 -18.88
C PRO A 88 5.54 2.20 -18.82
N TYR A 89 6.53 2.57 -18.02
CA TYR A 89 6.94 3.97 -17.79
C TYR A 89 5.92 4.84 -17.04
N ALA A 90 4.86 4.27 -16.48
CA ALA A 90 3.99 5.02 -15.60
C ALA A 90 4.73 5.47 -14.34
N GLU A 91 4.50 6.71 -13.94
CA GLU A 91 5.06 7.30 -12.73
C GLU A 91 3.93 7.80 -11.84
N TYR A 92 4.04 7.49 -10.57
CA TYR A 92 3.23 8.13 -9.53
C TYR A 92 4.13 9.10 -8.79
N LYS A 93 3.96 10.40 -9.07
CA LYS A 93 4.81 11.46 -8.50
C LYS A 93 4.78 11.46 -6.99
N ASN A 94 5.82 12.02 -6.40
CA ASN A 94 5.89 12.22 -4.94
C ASN A 94 4.68 12.98 -4.42
N HIS A 95 3.98 12.38 -3.48
CA HIS A 95 2.76 12.91 -2.86
C HIS A 95 2.57 12.35 -1.46
N ASN A 96 1.64 12.95 -0.73
CA ASN A 96 1.03 12.37 0.44
C ASN A 96 -0.36 11.85 0.10
N ASP A 97 -0.76 10.78 0.75
CA ASP A 97 -2.14 10.33 0.71
C ASP A 97 -3.08 11.33 1.40
N SER A 98 -4.33 11.31 0.96
CA SER A 98 -5.36 12.18 1.52
C SER A 98 -5.51 12.00 3.04
N PRO A 99 -5.63 13.09 3.81
CA PRO A 99 -5.65 13.03 5.28
C PRO A 99 -6.88 12.32 5.87
N TRP A 100 -7.92 12.09 5.07
CA TRP A 100 -9.08 11.31 5.49
C TRP A 100 -8.91 9.80 5.35
N LYS A 101 -7.87 9.33 4.63
CA LYS A 101 -7.50 7.92 4.63
C LYS A 101 -6.98 7.50 5.99
N ARG A 102 -7.41 6.34 6.44
CA ARG A 102 -7.09 5.81 7.76
C ARG A 102 -5.89 4.88 7.77
N LEU A 103 -5.76 4.13 6.70
CA LEU A 103 -4.66 3.24 6.39
C LEU A 103 -4.53 3.21 4.88
N SER A 104 -3.31 3.28 4.38
CA SER A 104 -2.99 2.99 2.99
C SER A 104 -2.21 1.70 2.93
N THR A 105 -2.65 0.80 2.06
CA THR A 105 -1.97 -0.46 1.81
C THR A 105 -1.73 -0.60 0.31
N VAL A 106 -0.47 -0.81 -0.06
CA VAL A 106 -0.05 -1.05 -1.44
C VAL A 106 0.43 -2.49 -1.54
N LEU A 107 -0.24 -3.30 -2.34
CA LEU A 107 0.15 -4.68 -2.65
C LEU A 107 0.81 -4.74 -4.01
N TYR A 108 2.00 -5.33 -4.08
CA TYR A 108 2.75 -5.50 -5.32
C TYR A 108 2.32 -6.78 -6.04
N ILE A 109 1.77 -6.60 -7.26
CA ILE A 109 1.27 -7.69 -8.10
C ILE A 109 1.89 -7.57 -9.49
N GLY A 110 2.24 -8.72 -10.07
CA GLY A 110 2.66 -8.79 -11.47
C GLY A 110 4.14 -8.53 -11.67
N ARG A 111 4.48 -7.78 -12.72
CA ARG A 111 5.87 -7.62 -13.15
C ARG A 111 6.65 -6.72 -12.21
N TYR A 112 7.94 -6.99 -12.09
CA TYR A 112 8.89 -6.18 -11.33
C TYR A 112 8.80 -4.69 -11.67
N ASN A 113 8.87 -3.87 -10.66
CA ASN A 113 9.06 -2.43 -10.72
C ASN A 113 10.03 -1.97 -9.62
N GLN A 114 10.18 -0.66 -9.46
CA GLN A 114 11.08 -0.08 -8.47
C GLN A 114 10.61 -0.26 -7.02
N GLY A 115 9.35 -0.66 -6.80
CA GLY A 115 8.72 -0.60 -5.48
C GLY A 115 8.30 0.82 -5.11
N THR A 116 8.20 1.11 -3.82
CA THR A 116 7.80 2.43 -3.32
C THR A 116 9.01 3.19 -2.79
N LEU A 117 9.17 4.44 -3.24
CA LEU A 117 10.21 5.34 -2.77
C LEU A 117 9.65 6.29 -1.72
N PHE A 118 10.42 6.57 -0.68
CA PHE A 118 10.10 7.52 0.37
C PHE A 118 10.92 8.79 0.22
N HIS A 119 10.28 9.94 0.45
CA HIS A 119 10.89 11.25 0.28
C HIS A 119 10.92 12.02 1.60
N GLU A 120 11.91 12.88 1.76
CA GLU A 120 12.06 13.70 2.96
C GLU A 120 10.99 14.79 3.10
N SER A 121 10.40 15.22 1.97
CA SER A 121 9.41 16.29 1.90
C SER A 121 8.56 16.16 0.64
N ASN A 122 7.59 17.04 0.49
CA ASN A 122 6.81 17.16 -0.74
C ASN A 122 7.64 17.80 -1.88
N GLY A 123 7.28 17.51 -3.12
CA GLY A 123 7.86 18.09 -4.33
C GLY A 123 8.74 17.13 -5.14
N GLU A 124 8.90 17.46 -6.43
CA GLU A 124 9.58 16.59 -7.40
C GLU A 124 11.08 16.43 -7.14
N LYS A 125 11.71 17.43 -6.50
CA LYS A 125 13.14 17.45 -6.19
C LYS A 125 13.48 16.96 -4.78
N ALA A 126 12.47 16.49 -4.03
CA ALA A 126 12.69 15.99 -2.67
C ALA A 126 13.61 14.78 -2.68
N LYS A 127 14.56 14.77 -1.74
CA LYS A 127 15.52 13.68 -1.60
C LYS A 127 14.81 12.37 -1.24
N ILE A 128 15.21 11.28 -1.88
CA ILE A 128 14.81 9.93 -1.50
C ILE A 128 15.57 9.55 -0.23
N VAL A 129 14.82 9.16 0.80
CA VAL A 129 15.36 8.81 2.13
C VAL A 129 15.12 7.35 2.52
N GLY A 130 14.42 6.60 1.67
CA GLY A 130 14.19 5.18 1.87
C GLY A 130 13.34 4.58 0.75
N SER A 131 13.12 3.29 0.82
CA SER A 131 12.28 2.57 -0.15
C SER A 131 11.75 1.26 0.43
N VAL A 132 10.65 0.79 -0.10
CA VAL A 132 10.20 -0.60 0.01
C VAL A 132 10.42 -1.24 -1.34
N GLU A 133 11.34 -2.19 -1.38
CA GLU A 133 11.69 -2.91 -2.60
C GLU A 133 10.53 -3.77 -3.08
N TRP A 134 10.31 -3.78 -4.40
CA TRP A 134 9.30 -4.62 -5.00
C TRP A 134 9.61 -6.11 -4.77
N LYS A 135 8.60 -6.85 -4.34
CA LYS A 135 8.61 -8.30 -4.23
C LYS A 135 7.19 -8.80 -4.47
N GLU A 136 7.05 -9.88 -5.22
CA GLU A 136 5.73 -10.50 -5.42
C GLU A 136 5.04 -10.80 -4.10
N ASN A 137 3.74 -10.48 -4.04
CA ASN A 137 2.91 -10.69 -2.85
C ASN A 137 3.42 -10.01 -1.57
N ARG A 138 4.21 -8.94 -1.73
CA ARG A 138 4.57 -8.02 -0.66
C ARG A 138 3.55 -6.90 -0.61
N ALA A 139 3.11 -6.55 0.58
CA ALA A 139 2.34 -5.35 0.84
C ALA A 139 3.14 -4.38 1.72
N MET A 140 2.87 -3.10 1.56
CA MET A 140 3.32 -2.04 2.46
C MET A 140 2.09 -1.32 2.99
N SER A 141 2.03 -1.11 4.31
CA SER A 141 0.93 -0.38 4.95
C SER A 141 1.47 0.75 5.81
N PHE A 142 0.79 1.90 5.79
CA PHE A 142 1.11 3.05 6.62
C PHE A 142 -0.15 3.88 6.93
N VAL A 143 -0.11 4.59 8.05
CA VAL A 143 -1.12 5.61 8.36
C VAL A 143 -0.69 6.91 7.70
N PRO A 144 -1.50 7.50 6.81
CA PRO A 144 -1.16 8.77 6.17
C PRO A 144 -0.90 9.87 7.18
N SER A 145 0.19 10.59 6.97
CA SER A 145 0.66 11.69 7.83
C SER A 145 1.31 12.78 6.99
N THR A 146 1.66 13.90 7.62
CA THR A 146 2.39 14.98 6.94
C THR A 146 3.80 14.61 6.51
N SER A 147 4.35 13.48 6.99
CA SER A 147 5.68 12.98 6.65
C SER A 147 5.66 11.74 5.75
N SER A 148 4.49 11.20 5.38
CA SER A 148 4.40 9.97 4.60
C SER A 148 4.49 10.20 3.08
N HIS A 149 5.46 11.03 2.67
CA HIS A 149 5.73 11.34 1.26
C HIS A 149 6.28 10.13 0.52
N HIS A 150 5.62 9.74 -0.56
CA HIS A 150 6.01 8.58 -1.33
C HIS A 150 5.70 8.70 -2.83
N SER A 151 6.40 7.89 -3.60
CA SER A 151 6.22 7.79 -5.05
C SER A 151 6.51 6.38 -5.52
N TYR A 152 6.19 6.10 -6.77
CA TYR A 152 6.79 4.98 -7.48
C TYR A 152 6.92 5.30 -8.97
N ALA A 153 7.87 4.64 -9.64
CA ALA A 153 8.03 4.68 -11.07
C ALA A 153 8.16 3.26 -11.62
N ASN A 154 7.50 3.02 -12.73
CA ASN A 154 7.64 1.78 -13.49
C ASN A 154 8.70 2.02 -14.57
N LYS A 155 9.92 1.56 -14.32
CA LYS A 155 11.07 1.71 -15.23
C LYS A 155 11.26 0.49 -16.11
#